data_66dbb03b462704c0698567c119894167
#
_entry.id   66dbb03b462704c0698567c119894167
#
_cell.length_a   1.000
_cell.length_b   1.000
_cell.length_c   1.000
_cell.angle_alpha   90.00
_cell.angle_beta   90.00
_cell.angle_gamma   90.00
#
_symmetry.space_group_name_H-M   'P 1'
#
loop_
_entity.id
_entity.type
_entity.pdbx_description
1 polymer ?
#
loop_
_entity_poly.entity_id
_entity_poly.type
_entity_poly.pdbx_seq_one_letter_code
_entity_poly.pdbx_strand_id
1 'polypeptide(L)'
;MARSEHIAELFRTPALVAHRNYEICKAYYAEGASAQQLAERFSLHPDSVRAIVKDFARQPDLTQFFTVSRPGRQSAPKREGLAQQIAQLRGQGLPLADIRQRLADQGQPISQSYLFRILQRQGLTGTRVRRPGEHAKDGSEVPAVADVQMCSLSPGRCFSTKVAGLFLFLPQLLQLDLPAAIEQAGWPGSRCIPPLQAILALLAPKLLGKRRVSHISDLCNDEGAGLFAGLNVLPKTTYATDYSYLTERGMSERFVSCLLGKTDLGDPPFSFNLDFHTISFRGEDADLEKHWLAQRNRAGTAVMAFVAQHAFRRVICYANADVVRDEADGMAVRFADYWKSQTGSYPGRLLFDGRVTTYAGLNDLNQRHVGFITIRRRGRAMLRRIERLPADAWQRCQITQAKGKKRTIHYVDEEVRLDDYEGKVRQIVVAGLGREEPTFFLCNDRPLRQTAREVVQDYAQRNLVENSLGEQISFFHLDCLSSDVRLNVDFDLTLTVVADLLYRGLAERLKGFERASPHKVFRKFVDTTGTVEIGEEQIRVRLAKRAHNPVLKAAGLAGLTSPVPWLGGRPVLLDLP
;
A
#
# COMPACT_ATOMS: atom_id res chain seq x y z
N MET A 1 30.53 -24.19 -48.22
CA MET A 1 29.49 -23.41 -47.50
C MET A 1 30.08 -22.06 -47.15
N ALA A 2 29.57 -20.97 -47.69
CA ALA A 2 29.98 -19.62 -47.31
C ALA A 2 29.59 -19.40 -45.84
N ARG A 3 30.56 -19.04 -45.00
CA ARG A 3 30.31 -18.70 -43.61
C ARG A 3 29.42 -17.46 -43.60
N SER A 4 28.22 -17.56 -42.98
CA SER A 4 27.31 -16.42 -42.86
C SER A 4 28.01 -15.32 -42.08
N GLU A 5 28.17 -14.17 -42.68
CA GLU A 5 28.89 -13.02 -42.11
C GLU A 5 28.18 -12.51 -40.83
N HIS A 6 26.87 -12.62 -40.80
CA HIS A 6 26.05 -12.31 -39.64
C HIS A 6 26.36 -13.20 -38.40
N ILE A 7 26.64 -14.49 -38.62
CA ILE A 7 27.01 -15.41 -37.50
C ILE A 7 28.45 -15.09 -37.03
N ALA A 8 29.35 -14.73 -37.96
CA ALA A 8 30.71 -14.34 -37.59
C ALA A 8 30.74 -13.05 -36.72
N GLU A 9 29.82 -12.12 -36.99
CA GLU A 9 29.70 -10.88 -36.24
C GLU A 9 29.32 -11.10 -34.78
N LEU A 10 28.50 -12.11 -34.46
CA LEU A 10 28.14 -12.46 -33.07
C LEU A 10 29.36 -12.86 -32.21
N PHE A 11 30.42 -13.37 -32.84
CA PHE A 11 31.67 -13.72 -32.14
C PHE A 11 32.68 -12.57 -32.14
N ARG A 12 32.57 -11.62 -33.07
CA ARG A 12 33.44 -10.44 -33.12
C ARG A 12 33.01 -9.34 -32.17
N THR A 13 31.68 -9.21 -31.93
CA THR A 13 31.08 -8.19 -31.06
C THR A 13 30.21 -8.85 -29.99
N PRO A 14 30.84 -9.49 -28.97
CA PRO A 14 30.11 -10.21 -27.95
C PRO A 14 29.27 -9.26 -27.08
N ALA A 15 27.95 -9.48 -27.05
CA ALA A 15 26.99 -8.68 -26.30
C ALA A 15 27.04 -8.94 -24.77
N LEU A 16 27.56 -10.10 -24.36
CA LEU A 16 27.67 -10.48 -22.95
C LEU A 16 29.09 -10.28 -22.43
N VAL A 17 29.23 -9.72 -21.24
CA VAL A 17 30.52 -9.49 -20.59
C VAL A 17 31.30 -10.80 -20.42
N ALA A 18 30.63 -11.88 -20.03
CA ALA A 18 31.26 -13.20 -19.86
C ALA A 18 31.80 -13.73 -21.21
N HIS A 19 31.05 -13.61 -22.31
CA HIS A 19 31.48 -13.98 -23.64
C HIS A 19 32.67 -13.14 -24.10
N ARG A 20 32.62 -11.84 -23.90
CA ARG A 20 33.74 -10.94 -24.20
C ARG A 20 35.00 -11.32 -23.43
N ASN A 21 34.88 -11.57 -22.13
CA ASN A 21 36.01 -11.93 -21.29
C ASN A 21 36.60 -13.32 -21.68
N TYR A 22 35.75 -14.25 -22.10
CA TYR A 22 36.17 -15.54 -22.68
C TYR A 22 36.99 -15.34 -23.93
N GLU A 23 36.50 -14.54 -24.91
CA GLU A 23 37.21 -14.28 -26.15
C GLU A 23 38.54 -13.53 -25.93
N ILE A 24 38.60 -12.63 -24.94
CA ILE A 24 39.84 -11.97 -24.52
C ILE A 24 40.86 -12.97 -24.00
N CYS A 25 40.46 -13.84 -23.06
CA CYS A 25 41.33 -14.85 -22.47
C CYS A 25 41.80 -15.88 -23.52
N LYS A 26 40.91 -16.34 -24.40
CA LYS A 26 41.21 -17.25 -25.51
C LYS A 26 42.24 -16.63 -26.45
N ALA A 27 42.00 -15.40 -26.93
CA ALA A 27 42.90 -14.74 -27.85
C ALA A 27 44.26 -14.43 -27.21
N TYR A 28 44.29 -14.11 -25.91
CA TYR A 28 45.55 -13.88 -25.20
C TYR A 28 46.39 -15.15 -25.04
N TYR A 29 45.77 -16.24 -24.52
CA TYR A 29 46.52 -17.46 -24.16
C TYR A 29 46.69 -18.46 -25.34
N ALA A 30 45.71 -18.55 -26.22
CA ALA A 30 45.74 -19.54 -27.31
C ALA A 30 46.17 -18.94 -28.68
N GLU A 31 45.91 -17.66 -28.89
CA GLU A 31 46.19 -17.01 -30.18
C GLU A 31 47.40 -16.05 -30.09
N GLY A 32 47.96 -15.79 -28.91
CA GLY A 32 49.15 -14.97 -28.68
C GLY A 32 48.94 -13.45 -28.85
N ALA A 33 47.68 -13.00 -28.81
CA ALA A 33 47.39 -11.57 -29.00
C ALA A 33 47.83 -10.74 -27.80
N SER A 34 48.43 -9.55 -28.07
CA SER A 34 48.85 -8.64 -27.00
C SER A 34 47.68 -7.93 -26.32
N ALA A 35 47.85 -7.53 -25.04
CA ALA A 35 46.84 -6.79 -24.31
C ALA A 35 46.40 -5.49 -25.01
N GLN A 36 47.29 -4.87 -25.77
CA GLN A 36 47.00 -3.65 -26.52
C GLN A 36 46.13 -3.91 -27.76
N GLN A 37 46.40 -4.96 -28.51
CA GLN A 37 45.56 -5.39 -29.63
C GLN A 37 44.17 -5.81 -29.19
N LEU A 38 44.05 -6.49 -28.05
CA LEU A 38 42.77 -6.89 -27.44
C LEU A 38 41.97 -5.69 -26.91
N ALA A 39 42.67 -4.70 -26.34
CA ALA A 39 42.05 -3.45 -25.90
C ALA A 39 41.41 -2.70 -27.07
N GLU A 40 42.10 -2.59 -28.20
CA GLU A 40 41.59 -1.99 -29.44
C GLU A 40 40.40 -2.80 -30.00
N ARG A 41 40.56 -4.15 -30.11
CA ARG A 41 39.54 -5.05 -30.65
C ARG A 41 38.21 -5.02 -29.88
N PHE A 42 38.26 -4.93 -28.52
CA PHE A 42 37.09 -4.98 -27.68
C PHE A 42 36.70 -3.62 -27.08
N SER A 43 37.31 -2.52 -27.54
CA SER A 43 37.07 -1.15 -27.05
C SER A 43 37.21 -1.02 -25.55
N LEU A 44 38.27 -1.58 -24.99
CA LEU A 44 38.62 -1.54 -23.56
C LEU A 44 39.93 -0.80 -23.32
N HIS A 45 40.16 -0.38 -22.09
CA HIS A 45 41.48 0.10 -21.68
C HIS A 45 42.47 -1.08 -21.54
N PRO A 46 43.74 -0.97 -21.94
CA PRO A 46 44.72 -2.07 -21.84
C PRO A 46 44.86 -2.66 -20.42
N ASP A 47 44.74 -1.83 -19.37
CA ASP A 47 44.78 -2.31 -17.99
C ASP A 47 43.53 -3.15 -17.61
N SER A 48 42.37 -2.89 -18.20
CA SER A 48 41.19 -3.72 -18.02
C SER A 48 41.40 -5.11 -18.64
N VAL A 49 42.04 -5.20 -19.81
CA VAL A 49 42.41 -6.47 -20.44
C VAL A 49 43.41 -7.23 -19.56
N ARG A 50 44.47 -6.55 -19.07
CA ARG A 50 45.47 -7.16 -18.15
C ARG A 50 44.80 -7.68 -16.87
N ALA A 51 43.83 -6.94 -16.31
CA ALA A 51 43.07 -7.38 -15.13
C ALA A 51 42.28 -8.65 -15.39
N ILE A 52 41.54 -8.73 -16.52
CA ILE A 52 40.76 -9.90 -16.92
C ILE A 52 41.66 -11.13 -17.07
N VAL A 53 42.77 -11.00 -17.77
CA VAL A 53 43.75 -12.08 -18.01
C VAL A 53 44.40 -12.52 -16.69
N LYS A 54 44.76 -11.59 -15.81
CA LYS A 54 45.35 -11.88 -14.50
C LYS A 54 44.36 -12.57 -13.56
N ASP A 55 43.12 -12.17 -13.58
CA ASP A 55 42.09 -12.78 -12.74
C ASP A 55 41.80 -14.23 -13.21
N PHE A 56 41.75 -14.47 -14.51
CA PHE A 56 41.65 -15.82 -15.07
C PHE A 56 42.86 -16.69 -14.71
N ALA A 57 44.09 -16.16 -14.74
CA ALA A 57 45.29 -16.88 -14.40
C ALA A 57 45.34 -17.36 -12.93
N ARG A 58 44.65 -16.66 -12.03
CA ARG A 58 44.62 -17.01 -10.60
C ARG A 58 43.79 -18.27 -10.35
N GLN A 59 42.75 -18.50 -11.16
CA GLN A 59 41.87 -19.66 -11.05
C GLN A 59 41.37 -20.05 -12.44
N PRO A 60 42.19 -20.80 -13.23
CA PRO A 60 41.92 -21.10 -14.63
C PRO A 60 40.82 -22.15 -14.75
N ASP A 61 39.57 -21.70 -14.78
CA ASP A 61 38.38 -22.54 -14.97
C ASP A 61 37.48 -21.91 -16.04
N LEU A 62 37.32 -22.59 -17.17
CA LEU A 62 36.48 -22.14 -18.27
C LEU A 62 34.99 -22.10 -17.92
N THR A 63 34.55 -22.89 -16.94
CA THR A 63 33.14 -22.93 -16.54
C THR A 63 32.63 -21.58 -16.05
N GLN A 64 33.51 -20.72 -15.50
CA GLN A 64 33.17 -19.36 -15.06
C GLN A 64 32.60 -18.45 -16.14
N PHE A 65 32.92 -18.72 -17.43
CA PHE A 65 32.41 -17.93 -18.56
C PHE A 65 31.05 -18.44 -19.06
N PHE A 66 30.67 -19.67 -18.75
CA PHE A 66 29.48 -20.34 -19.26
C PHE A 66 28.42 -20.58 -18.17
N THR A 67 28.81 -20.45 -16.90
CA THR A 67 27.86 -20.47 -15.79
C THR A 67 27.29 -19.05 -15.58
N VAL A 68 25.96 -18.94 -15.56
CA VAL A 68 25.30 -17.70 -15.19
C VAL A 68 25.51 -17.48 -13.69
N SER A 69 26.59 -16.79 -13.31
CA SER A 69 26.75 -16.32 -11.95
C SER A 69 25.72 -15.22 -11.69
N ARG A 70 24.67 -15.53 -10.96
CA ARG A 70 23.81 -14.48 -10.41
C ARG A 70 24.68 -13.68 -9.42
N PRO A 71 24.78 -12.33 -9.58
CA PRO A 71 25.47 -11.52 -8.59
C PRO A 71 24.69 -11.62 -7.28
N GLY A 72 25.30 -12.22 -6.28
CA GLY A 72 24.76 -12.45 -4.95
C GLY A 72 25.55 -13.53 -4.25
N ARG A 73 25.71 -13.43 -2.93
CA ARG A 73 26.39 -14.44 -2.10
C ARG A 73 25.78 -15.81 -2.35
N GLN A 74 26.53 -16.69 -2.98
CA GLN A 74 26.13 -18.09 -3.13
C GLN A 74 26.01 -18.75 -1.74
N SER A 75 25.05 -19.68 -1.62
CA SER A 75 24.67 -20.41 -0.43
C SER A 75 25.88 -20.87 0.41
N ALA A 76 26.02 -20.35 1.62
CA ALA A 76 26.94 -20.94 2.57
C ALA A 76 26.30 -22.22 3.15
N PRO A 77 27.07 -23.32 3.37
CA PRO A 77 26.58 -24.59 3.96
C PRO A 77 25.87 -24.39 5.31
N LYS A 78 26.21 -23.36 6.07
CA LYS A 78 25.50 -22.94 7.29
C LYS A 78 24.02 -22.54 7.06
N ARG A 79 23.59 -22.27 5.82
CA ARG A 79 22.20 -21.84 5.52
C ARG A 79 21.23 -23.00 5.35
N GLU A 80 21.67 -24.17 4.89
CA GLU A 80 20.80 -25.34 4.72
C GLU A 80 20.42 -25.94 6.07
N GLY A 81 21.37 -26.07 6.99
CA GLY A 81 21.10 -26.51 8.36
C GLY A 81 20.17 -25.55 9.11
N LEU A 82 20.35 -24.25 8.91
CA LEU A 82 19.48 -23.21 9.49
C LEU A 82 18.06 -23.29 8.93
N ALA A 83 17.90 -23.54 7.63
CA ALA A 83 16.59 -23.68 7.01
C ALA A 83 15.82 -24.89 7.56
N GLN A 84 16.48 -26.03 7.75
CA GLN A 84 15.88 -27.22 8.37
C GLN A 84 15.48 -26.96 9.82
N GLN A 85 16.32 -26.29 10.60
CA GLN A 85 16.03 -25.93 11.98
C GLN A 85 14.82 -24.98 12.08
N ILE A 86 14.73 -24.00 11.19
CA ILE A 86 13.58 -23.08 11.10
C ILE A 86 12.30 -23.86 10.76
N ALA A 87 12.37 -24.80 9.80
CA ALA A 87 11.24 -25.64 9.44
C ALA A 87 10.75 -26.50 10.61
N GLN A 88 11.68 -27.07 11.36
CA GLN A 88 11.38 -27.89 12.53
C GLN A 88 10.70 -27.06 13.64
N LEU A 89 11.24 -25.86 13.95
CA LEU A 89 10.65 -24.96 14.94
C LEU A 89 9.26 -24.49 14.49
N ARG A 90 9.08 -24.22 13.19
CA ARG A 90 7.78 -23.86 12.64
C ARG A 90 6.78 -25.01 12.68
N GLY A 91 7.22 -26.24 12.40
CA GLY A 91 6.42 -27.47 12.55
C GLY A 91 5.94 -27.70 13.98
N GLN A 92 6.68 -27.20 14.98
CA GLN A 92 6.28 -27.18 16.39
C GLN A 92 5.25 -26.08 16.71
N GLY A 93 4.81 -25.31 15.71
CA GLY A 93 3.83 -24.24 15.86
C GLY A 93 4.38 -22.95 16.47
N LEU A 94 5.72 -22.76 16.49
CA LEU A 94 6.30 -21.52 17.02
C LEU A 94 6.04 -20.35 16.08
N PRO A 95 5.65 -19.17 16.62
CA PRO A 95 5.57 -17.92 15.87
C PRO A 95 6.96 -17.43 15.45
N LEU A 96 6.99 -16.52 14.45
CA LEU A 96 8.24 -15.99 13.89
C LEU A 96 9.12 -15.31 14.93
N ALA A 97 8.52 -14.59 15.88
CA ALA A 97 9.24 -13.91 16.94
C ALA A 97 10.02 -14.91 17.82
N ASP A 98 9.37 -16.01 18.23
CA ASP A 98 9.97 -17.04 19.08
C ASP A 98 11.08 -17.80 18.34
N ILE A 99 10.87 -18.11 17.06
CA ILE A 99 11.89 -18.75 16.22
C ILE A 99 13.13 -17.84 16.15
N ARG A 100 12.92 -16.53 15.92
CA ARG A 100 14.01 -15.56 15.85
C ARG A 100 14.76 -15.45 17.17
N GLN A 101 14.04 -15.40 18.29
CA GLN A 101 14.63 -15.32 19.62
C GLN A 101 15.47 -16.57 19.91
N ARG A 102 14.92 -17.76 19.70
CA ARG A 102 15.67 -19.02 19.91
C ARG A 102 16.93 -19.13 19.05
N LEU A 103 16.87 -18.64 17.81
CA LEU A 103 18.04 -18.61 16.94
C LEU A 103 19.08 -17.56 17.42
N ALA A 104 18.63 -16.43 17.92
CA ALA A 104 19.53 -15.42 18.51
C ALA A 104 20.21 -15.93 19.78
N ASP A 105 19.48 -16.64 20.66
CA ASP A 105 20.00 -17.26 21.88
C ASP A 105 21.04 -18.34 21.56
N GLN A 106 20.94 -18.97 20.39
CA GLN A 106 21.91 -19.96 19.86
C GLN A 106 23.08 -19.31 19.09
N GLY A 107 23.21 -17.98 19.14
CA GLY A 107 24.26 -17.23 18.45
C GLY A 107 24.08 -17.11 16.93
N GLN A 108 22.87 -17.32 16.42
CA GLN A 108 22.52 -17.23 15.00
C GLN A 108 21.43 -16.17 14.75
N PRO A 109 21.67 -14.90 15.04
CA PRO A 109 20.66 -13.86 14.84
C PRO A 109 20.34 -13.70 13.35
N ILE A 110 19.05 -13.73 13.02
CA ILE A 110 18.55 -13.54 11.66
C ILE A 110 17.48 -12.46 11.63
N SER A 111 17.37 -11.78 10.49
CA SER A 111 16.29 -10.81 10.27
C SER A 111 14.97 -11.55 10.06
N GLN A 112 13.88 -10.91 10.45
CA GLN A 112 12.56 -11.48 10.33
C GLN A 112 12.14 -11.68 8.87
N SER A 113 12.50 -10.74 7.99
CA SER A 113 12.29 -10.87 6.55
C SER A 113 13.02 -12.08 5.95
N TYR A 114 14.21 -12.39 6.46
CA TYR A 114 14.97 -13.58 6.02
C TYR A 114 14.34 -14.87 6.53
N LEU A 115 13.88 -14.88 7.80
CA LEU A 115 13.14 -16.01 8.38
C LEU A 115 11.88 -16.31 7.58
N PHE A 116 11.08 -15.27 7.25
CA PHE A 116 9.86 -15.44 6.48
C PHE A 116 10.12 -16.01 5.08
N ARG A 117 11.16 -15.52 4.38
CA ARG A 117 11.57 -16.05 3.06
C ARG A 117 11.93 -17.54 3.10
N ILE A 118 12.60 -18.00 4.16
CA ILE A 118 12.91 -19.41 4.32
C ILE A 118 11.61 -20.20 4.45
N LEU A 119 10.67 -19.75 5.28
CA LEU A 119 9.39 -20.42 5.47
C LEU A 119 8.54 -20.41 4.19
N GLN A 120 8.57 -19.35 3.43
CA GLN A 120 7.88 -19.25 2.14
C GLN A 120 8.44 -20.24 1.12
N ARG A 121 9.77 -20.35 1.00
CA ARG A 121 10.43 -21.33 0.12
C ARG A 121 10.11 -22.78 0.50
N GLN A 122 9.82 -23.04 1.76
CA GLN A 122 9.47 -24.36 2.27
C GLN A 122 7.94 -24.60 2.32
N GLY A 123 7.11 -23.66 1.85
CA GLY A 123 5.66 -23.79 1.88
C GLY A 123 5.04 -23.75 3.28
N LEU A 124 5.79 -23.27 4.29
CA LEU A 124 5.39 -23.30 5.70
C LEU A 124 4.77 -21.98 6.20
N THR A 125 4.49 -21.02 5.33
CA THR A 125 3.87 -19.75 5.69
C THR A 125 2.41 -19.90 6.15
N GLY A 126 1.69 -20.91 5.64
CA GLY A 126 0.32 -21.25 6.04
C GLY A 126 0.22 -22.19 7.25
N THR A 127 1.34 -22.57 7.88
CA THR A 127 1.33 -23.45 9.04
C THR A 127 0.71 -22.71 10.24
N ARG A 128 -0.22 -23.39 10.94
CA ARG A 128 -0.89 -22.85 12.13
C ARG A 128 0.13 -22.32 13.13
N VAL A 129 -0.03 -21.04 13.50
CA VAL A 129 0.73 -20.38 14.56
C VAL A 129 -0.01 -20.57 15.88
N ARG A 130 0.70 -20.69 16.97
CA ARG A 130 0.10 -20.67 18.31
C ARG A 130 -0.70 -19.37 18.50
N ARG A 131 -1.86 -19.47 19.13
CA ARG A 131 -2.71 -18.30 19.42
C ARG A 131 -2.04 -17.40 20.48
N PRO A 132 -2.33 -16.07 20.47
CA PRO A 132 -1.94 -15.22 21.57
C PRO A 132 -2.43 -15.84 22.90
N GLY A 133 -1.52 -15.96 23.87
CA GLY A 133 -1.78 -16.67 25.14
C GLY A 133 -1.29 -18.12 25.24
N GLU A 134 -1.07 -18.83 24.13
CA GLU A 134 -0.42 -20.16 24.12
C GLU A 134 1.09 -20.06 24.46
N HIS A 135 1.67 -18.84 24.40
CA HIS A 135 3.07 -18.57 24.76
C HIS A 135 3.35 -18.63 26.27
N ALA A 136 2.32 -18.42 27.08
CA ALA A 136 2.47 -18.35 28.53
C ALA A 136 2.80 -19.71 29.20
N LYS A 137 2.75 -20.82 28.45
CA LYS A 137 2.97 -22.17 29.00
C LYS A 137 4.43 -22.61 29.00
N ASP A 138 5.31 -21.98 28.23
CA ASP A 138 6.69 -22.42 28.07
C ASP A 138 7.73 -21.70 28.97
N GLY A 139 7.29 -20.88 29.96
CA GLY A 139 8.20 -20.28 30.94
C GLY A 139 9.26 -19.32 30.38
N SER A 140 9.35 -19.14 29.07
CA SER A 140 10.20 -18.13 28.48
C SER A 140 9.54 -16.77 28.70
N GLU A 141 10.08 -15.97 29.61
CA GLU A 141 9.78 -14.55 29.69
C GLU A 141 10.11 -13.93 28.33
N VAL A 142 9.07 -13.65 27.55
CA VAL A 142 9.23 -12.69 26.44
C VAL A 142 9.75 -11.42 27.10
N PRO A 143 10.96 -10.91 26.71
CA PRO A 143 11.47 -9.70 27.33
C PRO A 143 10.38 -8.64 27.23
N ALA A 144 9.95 -8.13 28.38
CA ALA A 144 8.95 -7.08 28.45
C ALA A 144 9.38 -6.01 27.46
N VAL A 145 8.48 -5.62 26.54
CA VAL A 145 8.76 -4.50 25.65
C VAL A 145 9.03 -3.35 26.60
N ALA A 146 10.28 -2.99 26.75
CA ALA A 146 10.87 -2.31 27.86
C ALA A 146 9.94 -1.21 28.39
N ASP A 147 9.45 -1.40 29.59
CA ASP A 147 8.73 -0.43 30.41
C ASP A 147 7.38 0.09 29.88
N VAL A 148 6.84 -0.46 28.80
CA VAL A 148 5.49 -0.11 28.32
C VAL A 148 4.45 -0.78 29.21
N GLN A 149 3.60 0.04 29.81
CA GLN A 149 2.51 -0.37 30.70
C GLN A 149 1.25 0.41 30.36
N MET A 150 0.11 -0.02 30.87
CA MET A 150 -1.10 0.79 30.83
C MET A 150 -0.86 2.14 31.54
N CYS A 151 -1.40 3.21 30.98
CA CYS A 151 -1.19 4.54 31.54
C CYS A 151 -1.72 4.65 32.97
N SER A 152 -0.92 5.26 33.84
CA SER A 152 -1.42 5.65 35.18
C SER A 152 -2.27 6.91 35.04
N LEU A 153 -3.51 6.81 35.51
CA LEU A 153 -4.45 7.92 35.56
C LEU A 153 -4.55 8.53 36.97
N SER A 154 -3.45 8.51 37.74
CA SER A 154 -3.42 9.11 39.10
C SER A 154 -3.70 10.62 38.99
N PRO A 155 -4.69 11.12 39.74
CA PRO A 155 -5.02 12.55 39.76
C PRO A 155 -3.85 13.42 40.22
N GLY A 156 -3.82 14.67 39.71
CA GLY A 156 -2.75 15.63 40.02
C GLY A 156 -1.49 15.52 39.14
N ARG A 157 -1.39 14.53 38.28
CA ARG A 157 -0.28 14.40 37.31
C ARG A 157 -0.44 15.43 36.20
N CYS A 158 0.62 16.18 35.93
CA CYS A 158 0.68 17.17 34.84
C CYS A 158 1.98 17.01 34.09
N PHE A 159 1.90 17.02 32.75
CA PHE A 159 3.06 16.91 31.87
C PHE A 159 2.85 17.63 30.53
N SER A 160 3.95 17.94 29.84
CA SER A 160 3.94 18.54 28.50
C SER A 160 4.04 17.47 27.43
N THR A 161 3.41 17.72 26.27
CA THR A 161 3.49 16.86 25.09
C THR A 161 3.74 17.67 23.83
N LYS A 162 4.50 17.09 22.90
CA LYS A 162 4.75 17.68 21.57
C LYS A 162 3.62 17.37 20.60
N VAL A 163 2.71 16.46 20.95
CA VAL A 163 1.71 15.90 20.02
C VAL A 163 0.28 16.04 20.56
N ALA A 164 -0.01 17.12 21.28
CA ALA A 164 -1.34 17.40 21.84
C ALA A 164 -2.47 17.36 20.78
N GLY A 165 -2.15 17.65 19.53
CA GLY A 165 -3.11 17.59 18.42
C GLY A 165 -3.64 16.21 18.10
N LEU A 166 -3.02 15.11 18.56
CA LEU A 166 -3.59 13.76 18.45
C LEU A 166 -4.96 13.66 19.10
N PHE A 167 -5.17 14.37 20.21
CA PHE A 167 -6.42 14.34 20.94
C PHE A 167 -7.60 14.96 20.16
N LEU A 168 -7.36 15.70 19.09
CA LEU A 168 -8.40 16.20 18.18
C LEU A 168 -9.14 15.07 17.46
N PHE A 169 -8.55 13.89 17.35
CA PHE A 169 -9.16 12.72 16.72
C PHE A 169 -10.05 11.90 17.68
N LEU A 170 -9.98 12.14 19.00
CA LEU A 170 -10.75 11.37 19.99
C LEU A 170 -12.25 11.35 19.70
N PRO A 171 -12.93 12.50 19.43
CA PRO A 171 -14.37 12.48 19.19
C PRO A 171 -14.75 11.56 18.03
N GLN A 172 -13.94 11.52 16.98
CA GLN A 172 -14.20 10.70 15.81
C GLN A 172 -13.86 9.22 16.07
N LEU A 173 -12.78 8.93 16.80
CA LEU A 173 -12.44 7.56 17.19
C LEU A 173 -13.55 6.93 18.07
N LEU A 174 -14.17 7.74 18.93
CA LEU A 174 -15.32 7.31 19.74
C LEU A 174 -16.58 7.12 18.88
N GLN A 175 -16.84 8.03 17.95
CA GLN A 175 -17.97 7.92 17.01
C GLN A 175 -17.86 6.66 16.13
N LEU A 176 -16.65 6.30 15.68
CA LEU A 176 -16.38 5.11 14.88
C LEU A 176 -16.41 3.82 15.70
N ASP A 177 -16.52 3.91 17.03
CA ASP A 177 -16.47 2.75 17.94
C ASP A 177 -15.25 1.87 17.70
N LEU A 178 -14.08 2.51 17.72
CA LEU A 178 -12.82 1.84 17.44
C LEU A 178 -12.58 0.57 18.26
N PRO A 179 -12.94 0.51 19.58
CA PRO A 179 -12.79 -0.71 20.36
C PRO A 179 -13.56 -1.89 19.77
N ALA A 180 -14.85 -1.70 19.44
CA ALA A 180 -15.66 -2.75 18.85
C ALA A 180 -15.14 -3.18 17.46
N ALA A 181 -14.67 -2.23 16.64
CA ALA A 181 -14.11 -2.53 15.34
C ALA A 181 -12.83 -3.40 15.44
N ILE A 182 -11.97 -3.13 16.43
CA ILE A 182 -10.75 -3.89 16.69
C ILE A 182 -11.07 -5.32 17.14
N GLU A 183 -12.03 -5.46 18.04
CA GLU A 183 -12.48 -6.76 18.54
C GLU A 183 -13.09 -7.61 17.41
N GLN A 184 -14.01 -7.05 16.63
CA GLN A 184 -14.67 -7.73 15.50
C GLN A 184 -13.67 -8.12 14.40
N ALA A 185 -12.65 -7.30 14.15
CA ALA A 185 -11.60 -7.61 13.21
C ALA A 185 -10.68 -8.73 13.68
N GLY A 186 -10.62 -8.96 15.01
CA GLY A 186 -9.77 -9.96 15.63
C GLY A 186 -8.30 -9.55 15.73
N TRP A 187 -8.03 -8.22 15.82
CA TRP A 187 -6.66 -7.75 15.98
C TRP A 187 -6.04 -8.27 17.28
N PRO A 188 -4.84 -8.85 17.25
CA PRO A 188 -4.22 -9.39 18.43
C PRO A 188 -3.62 -8.31 19.32
N GLY A 189 -3.52 -8.61 20.62
CA GLY A 189 -2.67 -7.89 21.55
C GLY A 189 -1.41 -8.69 21.88
N SER A 190 -0.60 -8.14 22.76
CA SER A 190 0.50 -8.85 23.40
C SER A 190 0.18 -9.07 24.89
N ARG A 191 1.07 -9.78 25.60
CA ARG A 191 0.93 -9.96 27.06
C ARG A 191 0.87 -8.63 27.82
N CYS A 192 1.58 -7.60 27.33
CA CYS A 192 1.70 -6.30 28.02
C CYS A 192 0.83 -5.20 27.39
N ILE A 193 0.43 -5.36 26.12
CA ILE A 193 -0.29 -4.34 25.37
C ILE A 193 -1.55 -4.98 24.78
N PRO A 194 -2.74 -4.63 25.27
CA PRO A 194 -4.00 -5.13 24.72
C PRO A 194 -4.22 -4.68 23.26
N PRO A 195 -5.13 -5.33 22.50
CA PRO A 195 -5.33 -5.05 21.07
C PRO A 195 -5.62 -3.58 20.73
N LEU A 196 -6.49 -2.94 21.51
CA LEU A 196 -6.87 -1.54 21.31
C LEU A 196 -5.66 -0.60 21.44
N GLN A 197 -4.89 -0.77 22.53
CA GLN A 197 -3.70 0.04 22.77
C GLN A 197 -2.62 -0.20 21.71
N ALA A 198 -2.51 -1.43 21.22
CA ALA A 198 -1.59 -1.77 20.13
C ALA A 198 -1.95 -1.00 18.85
N ILE A 199 -3.20 -1.06 18.42
CA ILE A 199 -3.67 -0.36 17.21
C ILE A 199 -3.54 1.16 17.37
N LEU A 200 -3.95 1.73 18.53
CA LEU A 200 -3.81 3.17 18.79
C LEU A 200 -2.33 3.61 18.77
N ALA A 201 -1.44 2.81 19.35
CA ALA A 201 -0.01 3.09 19.37
C ALA A 201 0.61 3.08 17.96
N LEU A 202 0.13 2.19 17.07
CA LEU A 202 0.59 2.11 15.70
C LEU A 202 -0.08 3.14 14.78
N LEU A 203 -1.29 3.57 15.11
CA LEU A 203 -2.01 4.63 14.39
C LEU A 203 -1.44 6.03 14.70
N ALA A 204 -0.98 6.28 15.93
CA ALA A 204 -0.44 7.59 16.33
C ALA A 204 0.70 8.10 15.41
N PRO A 205 1.73 7.31 15.04
CA PRO A 205 2.74 7.74 14.06
C PRO A 205 2.15 8.08 12.69
N LYS A 206 1.13 7.34 12.23
CA LYS A 206 0.45 7.64 10.96
C LYS A 206 -0.29 8.98 11.03
N LEU A 207 -1.01 9.24 12.10
CA LEU A 207 -1.68 10.52 12.33
C LEU A 207 -0.70 11.70 12.42
N LEU A 208 0.53 11.45 12.81
CA LEU A 208 1.60 12.44 12.86
C LEU A 208 2.44 12.52 11.56
N GLY A 209 2.03 11.84 10.48
CA GLY A 209 2.74 11.83 9.20
C GLY A 209 4.14 11.26 9.28
N LYS A 210 4.41 10.31 10.21
CA LYS A 210 5.72 9.66 10.32
C LYS A 210 5.94 8.71 9.15
N ARG A 211 7.13 8.80 8.56
CA ARG A 211 7.48 8.13 7.30
C ARG A 211 7.48 6.61 7.38
N ARG A 212 7.87 6.05 8.52
CA ARG A 212 7.99 4.60 8.72
C ARG A 212 7.47 4.21 10.09
N VAL A 213 6.96 3.01 10.23
CA VAL A 213 6.55 2.44 11.51
C VAL A 213 7.71 2.50 12.52
N SER A 214 8.95 2.28 12.08
CA SER A 214 10.13 2.37 12.94
C SER A 214 10.39 3.76 13.55
N HIS A 215 9.80 4.83 12.98
CA HIS A 215 9.90 6.18 13.56
C HIS A 215 9.00 6.38 14.78
N ILE A 216 8.32 5.33 15.26
CA ILE A 216 7.66 5.35 16.58
C ILE A 216 8.67 5.67 17.69
N SER A 217 9.95 5.34 17.50
CA SER A 217 11.02 5.69 18.43
C SER A 217 11.18 7.19 18.67
N ASP A 218 10.80 8.04 17.71
CA ASP A 218 10.81 9.50 17.88
C ASP A 218 9.77 9.98 18.92
N LEU A 219 8.80 9.14 19.23
CA LEU A 219 7.65 9.42 20.08
C LEU A 219 7.63 8.61 21.38
N CYS A 220 8.52 7.63 21.52
CA CYS A 220 8.47 6.68 22.65
C CYS A 220 8.66 7.33 24.03
N ASN A 221 9.23 8.53 24.10
CA ASN A 221 9.42 9.29 25.33
C ASN A 221 8.36 10.42 25.52
N ASP A 222 7.38 10.55 24.62
CA ASP A 222 6.31 11.52 24.76
C ASP A 222 5.13 10.89 25.48
N GLU A 223 4.91 11.29 26.75
CA GLU A 223 3.83 10.76 27.59
C GLU A 223 2.44 11.04 27.01
N GLY A 224 2.26 12.14 26.27
CA GLY A 224 0.98 12.45 25.61
C GLY A 224 0.68 11.51 24.46
N ALA A 225 1.71 11.10 23.70
CA ALA A 225 1.55 10.07 22.68
C ALA A 225 1.17 8.71 23.30
N GLY A 226 1.82 8.36 24.42
CA GLY A 226 1.45 7.18 25.21
C GLY A 226 0.01 7.24 25.70
N LEU A 227 -0.36 8.33 26.37
CA LEU A 227 -1.71 8.53 26.90
C LEU A 227 -2.79 8.45 25.81
N PHE A 228 -2.55 9.02 24.63
CA PHE A 228 -3.46 8.88 23.49
C PHE A 228 -3.79 7.41 23.19
N ALA A 229 -2.80 6.53 23.29
CA ALA A 229 -2.96 5.09 23.10
C ALA A 229 -3.41 4.34 24.38
N GLY A 230 -3.60 5.00 25.52
CA GLY A 230 -3.89 4.36 26.80
C GLY A 230 -2.67 3.71 27.46
N LEU A 231 -1.47 4.11 27.06
CA LEU A 231 -0.19 3.60 27.56
C LEU A 231 0.58 4.71 28.31
N ASN A 232 1.55 4.31 29.14
CA ASN A 232 2.46 5.26 29.77
C ASN A 232 3.37 5.96 28.74
N VAL A 233 3.89 5.19 27.78
CA VAL A 233 4.69 5.63 26.63
C VAL A 233 4.37 4.74 25.43
N LEU A 234 4.70 5.17 24.21
CA LEU A 234 4.56 4.32 23.04
C LEU A 234 5.61 3.19 23.02
N PRO A 235 5.26 2.02 22.45
CA PRO A 235 6.17 0.88 22.38
C PRO A 235 7.38 1.17 21.49
N LYS A 236 8.48 0.44 21.70
CA LYS A 236 9.69 0.54 20.88
C LYS A 236 9.46 0.02 19.46
N THR A 237 10.36 0.41 18.57
CA THR A 237 10.38 0.01 17.14
C THR A 237 10.21 -1.49 16.94
N THR A 238 10.87 -2.33 17.74
CA THR A 238 10.78 -3.79 17.62
C THR A 238 9.34 -4.28 17.75
N TYR A 239 8.59 -3.78 18.74
CA TYR A 239 7.18 -4.12 18.87
C TYR A 239 6.36 -3.69 17.65
N ALA A 240 6.58 -2.45 17.19
CA ALA A 240 5.82 -1.88 16.07
C ALA A 240 6.11 -2.63 14.75
N THR A 241 7.34 -3.06 14.52
CA THR A 241 7.70 -3.85 13.34
C THR A 241 7.25 -5.29 13.44
N ASP A 242 7.27 -5.89 14.62
CA ASP A 242 6.90 -7.27 14.83
C ASP A 242 5.38 -7.46 14.84
N TYR A 243 4.62 -6.46 15.26
CA TYR A 243 3.16 -6.52 15.33
C TYR A 243 2.51 -6.87 13.99
N SER A 244 3.00 -6.29 12.88
CA SER A 244 2.46 -6.54 11.55
C SER A 244 2.54 -8.01 11.10
N TYR A 245 3.43 -8.81 11.70
CA TYR A 245 3.53 -10.25 11.41
C TYR A 245 2.47 -11.09 12.11
N LEU A 246 1.72 -10.50 13.02
CA LEU A 246 0.58 -11.14 13.68
C LEU A 246 -0.71 -11.01 12.86
N THR A 247 -0.66 -10.28 11.74
CA THR A 247 -1.83 -10.04 10.89
C THR A 247 -2.17 -11.28 10.07
N GLU A 248 -3.47 -11.56 9.93
CA GLU A 248 -4.01 -12.62 9.10
C GLU A 248 -4.83 -12.05 7.95
N ARG A 249 -4.98 -12.82 6.88
CA ARG A 249 -5.84 -12.42 5.75
C ARG A 249 -7.26 -12.10 6.22
N GLY A 250 -7.80 -11.00 5.74
CA GLY A 250 -9.16 -10.55 6.02
C GLY A 250 -9.33 -9.73 7.31
N MET A 251 -8.32 -9.62 8.20
CA MET A 251 -8.41 -8.73 9.36
C MET A 251 -8.57 -7.28 8.93
N SER A 252 -7.76 -6.82 7.97
CA SER A 252 -7.84 -5.48 7.39
C SER A 252 -9.21 -5.18 6.80
N GLU A 253 -9.76 -6.10 6.03
CA GLU A 253 -11.08 -5.97 5.39
C GLU A 253 -12.19 -5.85 6.44
N ARG A 254 -12.18 -6.72 7.46
CA ARG A 254 -13.16 -6.66 8.56
C ARG A 254 -13.06 -5.36 9.34
N PHE A 255 -11.84 -4.91 9.64
CA PHE A 255 -11.62 -3.69 10.40
C PHE A 255 -12.15 -2.45 9.67
N VAL A 256 -11.77 -2.27 8.41
CA VAL A 256 -12.25 -1.17 7.59
C VAL A 256 -13.78 -1.21 7.45
N SER A 257 -14.35 -2.41 7.25
CA SER A 257 -15.80 -2.60 7.15
C SER A 257 -16.53 -2.13 8.42
N CYS A 258 -16.04 -2.51 9.61
CA CYS A 258 -16.65 -2.09 10.87
C CYS A 258 -16.65 -0.56 11.02
N LEU A 259 -15.54 0.10 10.66
CA LEU A 259 -15.44 1.57 10.70
C LEU A 259 -16.37 2.25 9.68
N LEU A 260 -16.49 1.68 8.49
CA LEU A 260 -17.40 2.19 7.46
C LEU A 260 -18.87 2.06 7.84
N GLY A 261 -19.25 1.02 8.57
CA GLY A 261 -20.59 0.87 9.13
C GLY A 261 -21.01 2.00 10.08
N LYS A 262 -20.05 2.78 10.61
CA LYS A 262 -20.27 3.96 11.45
C LYS A 262 -20.01 5.28 10.71
N THR A 263 -19.66 5.21 9.41
CA THR A 263 -19.34 6.38 8.59
C THR A 263 -20.55 6.73 7.71
N ASP A 264 -20.94 8.00 7.69
CA ASP A 264 -21.98 8.47 6.77
C ASP A 264 -21.46 8.48 5.33
N LEU A 265 -21.86 7.52 4.54
CA LEU A 265 -21.58 7.42 3.11
C LEU A 265 -22.69 8.02 2.22
N GLY A 266 -23.80 8.48 2.82
CA GLY A 266 -25.01 8.92 2.11
C GLY A 266 -25.91 7.76 1.74
N ASP A 267 -26.81 8.00 0.79
CA ASP A 267 -27.83 7.04 0.37
C ASP A 267 -27.38 6.18 -0.83
N PRO A 268 -27.77 4.88 -0.89
CA PRO A 268 -27.57 4.05 -2.08
C PRO A 268 -28.39 4.55 -3.28
N PRO A 269 -28.03 4.21 -4.53
CA PRO A 269 -26.95 3.28 -4.87
C PRO A 269 -25.55 3.93 -4.85
N PHE A 270 -24.58 3.23 -4.26
CA PHE A 270 -23.23 3.73 -4.13
C PHE A 270 -22.40 3.54 -5.41
N SER A 271 -21.55 4.50 -5.71
CA SER A 271 -20.60 4.43 -6.81
C SER A 271 -19.17 4.49 -6.28
N PHE A 272 -18.27 3.69 -6.88
CA PHE A 272 -16.88 3.57 -6.45
C PHE A 272 -15.91 3.74 -7.60
N ASN A 273 -14.83 4.48 -7.33
CA ASN A 273 -13.65 4.54 -8.18
C ASN A 273 -12.69 3.44 -7.75
N LEU A 274 -12.27 2.59 -8.69
CA LEU A 274 -11.31 1.52 -8.45
C LEU A 274 -10.00 1.83 -9.14
N ASP A 275 -8.88 1.55 -8.45
CA ASP A 275 -7.56 1.69 -9.04
C ASP A 275 -6.55 0.73 -8.39
N PHE A 276 -5.48 0.43 -9.14
CA PHE A 276 -4.29 -0.23 -8.61
C PHE A 276 -3.19 0.79 -8.36
N HIS A 277 -2.55 0.67 -7.22
CA HIS A 277 -1.35 1.40 -6.91
C HIS A 277 -0.16 0.46 -6.74
N THR A 278 0.96 0.78 -7.38
CA THR A 278 2.18 -0.02 -7.29
C THR A 278 3.15 0.62 -6.30
N ILE A 279 3.39 -0.07 -5.18
CA ILE A 279 4.29 0.36 -4.13
C ILE A 279 5.65 -0.26 -4.38
N SER A 280 6.65 0.56 -4.77
CA SER A 280 7.96 0.06 -5.16
C SER A 280 8.76 -0.46 -3.97
N PHE A 281 9.36 -1.65 -4.11
CA PHE A 281 10.32 -2.19 -3.16
C PHE A 281 11.75 -1.84 -3.59
N ARG A 282 12.59 -1.45 -2.63
CA ARG A 282 13.97 -1.03 -2.89
C ARG A 282 15.03 -2.01 -2.37
N GLY A 283 14.61 -3.11 -1.73
CA GLY A 283 15.51 -4.15 -1.26
C GLY A 283 16.00 -5.05 -2.41
N GLU A 284 17.16 -5.67 -2.23
CA GLU A 284 17.80 -6.47 -3.29
C GLU A 284 17.28 -7.91 -3.37
N ASP A 285 16.67 -8.44 -2.30
CA ASP A 285 16.40 -9.87 -2.14
C ASP A 285 14.92 -10.23 -1.91
N ALA A 286 13.97 -9.49 -2.46
CA ALA A 286 12.57 -9.78 -2.24
C ALA A 286 11.99 -10.76 -3.28
N ASP A 287 11.29 -11.80 -2.81
CA ASP A 287 10.45 -12.70 -3.64
C ASP A 287 9.12 -12.01 -4.04
N LEU A 288 9.18 -10.71 -4.32
CA LEU A 288 8.04 -9.95 -4.80
C LEU A 288 7.97 -9.95 -6.32
N GLU A 289 6.76 -9.85 -6.83
CA GLU A 289 6.53 -9.78 -8.27
C GLU A 289 7.08 -8.49 -8.88
N LYS A 290 7.41 -8.54 -10.17
CA LYS A 290 7.80 -7.35 -10.93
C LYS A 290 6.56 -6.68 -11.50
N HIS A 291 6.33 -5.42 -11.12
CA HIS A 291 5.28 -4.57 -11.63
C HIS A 291 5.85 -3.36 -12.36
N TRP A 292 5.03 -2.74 -13.20
CA TRP A 292 5.41 -1.49 -13.86
C TRP A 292 5.44 -0.34 -12.85
N LEU A 293 6.60 0.28 -12.71
CA LEU A 293 6.82 1.44 -11.85
C LEU A 293 6.73 2.71 -12.70
N ALA A 294 5.57 3.36 -12.70
CA ALA A 294 5.33 4.55 -13.52
C ALA A 294 6.36 5.68 -13.26
N GLN A 295 6.71 5.91 -11.99
CA GLN A 295 7.72 6.91 -11.60
C GLN A 295 9.12 6.63 -12.17
N ARG A 296 9.44 5.38 -12.48
CA ARG A 296 10.76 4.96 -12.97
C ARG A 296 10.75 4.55 -14.44
N ASN A 297 9.58 4.55 -15.06
CA ASN A 297 9.36 4.11 -16.44
C ASN A 297 9.99 2.73 -16.75
N ARG A 298 9.94 1.80 -15.79
CA ARG A 298 10.46 0.43 -15.93
C ARG A 298 9.74 -0.56 -15.02
N ALA A 299 9.84 -1.84 -15.36
CA ALA A 299 9.41 -2.89 -14.45
C ALA A 299 10.40 -3.04 -13.28
N GLY A 300 9.90 -3.24 -12.09
CA GLY A 300 10.68 -3.44 -10.87
C GLY A 300 9.90 -4.18 -9.80
N THR A 301 10.61 -4.67 -8.81
CA THR A 301 10.04 -5.36 -7.65
C THR A 301 9.12 -4.44 -6.86
N ALA A 302 7.88 -4.87 -6.63
CA ALA A 302 6.88 -4.04 -5.99
C ALA A 302 5.75 -4.88 -5.39
N VAL A 303 4.95 -4.23 -4.54
CA VAL A 303 3.65 -4.73 -4.06
C VAL A 303 2.56 -3.99 -4.79
N MET A 304 1.56 -4.72 -5.27
CA MET A 304 0.38 -4.13 -5.88
C MET A 304 -0.73 -4.01 -4.83
N ALA A 305 -1.21 -2.78 -4.64
CA ALA A 305 -2.35 -2.48 -3.79
C ALA A 305 -3.57 -2.16 -4.65
N PHE A 306 -4.69 -2.80 -4.36
CA PHE A 306 -5.99 -2.47 -4.94
C PHE A 306 -6.76 -1.58 -3.98
N VAL A 307 -7.41 -0.54 -4.52
CA VAL A 307 -8.15 0.46 -3.73
C VAL A 307 -9.51 0.72 -4.35
N ALA A 308 -10.55 0.75 -3.51
CA ALA A 308 -11.88 1.20 -3.88
C ALA A 308 -12.29 2.42 -3.04
N GLN A 309 -12.57 3.53 -3.72
CA GLN A 309 -12.94 4.80 -3.13
C GLN A 309 -14.38 5.14 -3.45
N HIS A 310 -15.15 5.55 -2.45
CA HIS A 310 -16.48 6.12 -2.65
C HIS A 310 -16.42 7.38 -3.52
N ALA A 311 -17.13 7.39 -4.65
CA ALA A 311 -16.95 8.42 -5.69
C ALA A 311 -17.28 9.84 -5.21
N PHE A 312 -18.25 10.02 -4.33
CA PHE A 312 -18.70 11.34 -3.85
C PHE A 312 -18.03 11.77 -2.53
N ARG A 313 -17.98 10.85 -1.54
CA ARG A 313 -17.40 11.13 -0.22
C ARG A 313 -15.88 11.06 -0.20
N ARG A 314 -15.25 10.48 -1.23
CA ARG A 314 -13.80 10.29 -1.37
C ARG A 314 -13.16 9.45 -0.25
N VAL A 315 -13.98 8.72 0.49
CA VAL A 315 -13.54 7.79 1.53
C VAL A 315 -13.08 6.51 0.85
N ILE A 316 -11.94 5.98 1.26
CA ILE A 316 -11.48 4.67 0.82
C ILE A 316 -12.25 3.62 1.61
N CYS A 317 -13.05 2.83 0.89
CA CYS A 317 -13.93 1.83 1.48
C CYS A 317 -13.34 0.41 1.42
N TYR A 318 -12.31 0.21 0.63
CA TYR A 318 -11.60 -1.05 0.52
C TYR A 318 -10.17 -0.80 0.07
N ALA A 319 -9.25 -1.48 0.70
CA ALA A 319 -7.86 -1.49 0.28
C ALA A 319 -7.26 -2.87 0.58
N ASN A 320 -6.45 -3.39 -0.34
CA ASN A 320 -5.80 -4.68 -0.19
C ASN A 320 -4.44 -4.68 -0.89
N ALA A 321 -3.37 -4.92 -0.16
CA ALA A 321 -2.01 -5.03 -0.67
C ALA A 321 -1.51 -6.48 -0.75
N ASP A 322 -2.33 -7.47 -0.40
CA ASP A 322 -2.04 -8.90 -0.58
C ASP A 322 -2.59 -9.42 -1.92
N VAL A 323 -2.40 -8.64 -2.99
CA VAL A 323 -2.84 -8.97 -4.35
C VAL A 323 -1.67 -9.51 -5.15
N VAL A 324 -1.83 -10.68 -5.77
CA VAL A 324 -0.91 -11.21 -6.78
C VAL A 324 -1.41 -10.88 -8.18
N ARG A 325 -0.49 -10.86 -9.15
CA ARG A 325 -0.83 -10.48 -10.54
C ARG A 325 -1.95 -11.32 -11.13
N ASP A 326 -1.93 -12.62 -10.87
CA ASP A 326 -2.91 -13.57 -11.42
C ASP A 326 -4.32 -13.39 -10.82
N GLU A 327 -4.44 -12.73 -9.67
CA GLU A 327 -5.71 -12.40 -9.01
C GLU A 327 -6.21 -10.98 -9.38
N ALA A 328 -5.35 -10.16 -9.97
CA ALA A 328 -5.63 -8.74 -10.20
C ALA A 328 -6.90 -8.51 -11.05
N ASP A 329 -7.08 -9.33 -12.08
CA ASP A 329 -8.22 -9.22 -13.00
C ASP A 329 -9.58 -9.52 -12.34
N GLY A 330 -9.59 -10.23 -11.20
CA GLY A 330 -10.77 -10.54 -10.40
C GLY A 330 -11.13 -9.52 -9.33
N MET A 331 -10.28 -8.51 -9.08
CA MET A 331 -10.44 -7.62 -7.93
C MET A 331 -11.69 -6.74 -7.99
N ALA A 332 -12.15 -6.34 -9.17
CA ALA A 332 -13.40 -5.59 -9.31
C ALA A 332 -14.63 -6.41 -8.87
N VAL A 333 -14.68 -7.69 -9.26
CA VAL A 333 -15.75 -8.63 -8.88
C VAL A 333 -15.63 -8.95 -7.39
N ARG A 334 -14.42 -9.23 -6.89
CA ARG A 334 -14.16 -9.47 -5.47
C ARG A 334 -14.63 -8.29 -4.60
N PHE A 335 -14.34 -7.07 -5.01
CA PHE A 335 -14.82 -5.88 -4.31
C PHE A 335 -16.36 -5.79 -4.33
N ALA A 336 -17.00 -6.07 -5.46
CA ALA A 336 -18.46 -6.06 -5.54
C ALA A 336 -19.11 -7.09 -4.59
N ASP A 337 -18.56 -8.31 -4.53
CA ASP A 337 -19.01 -9.37 -3.63
C ASP A 337 -18.73 -9.02 -2.15
N TYR A 338 -17.56 -8.47 -1.87
CA TYR A 338 -17.22 -7.94 -0.53
C TYR A 338 -18.25 -6.88 -0.11
N TRP A 339 -18.49 -5.86 -0.94
CA TRP A 339 -19.42 -4.79 -0.63
C TRP A 339 -20.83 -5.32 -0.33
N LYS A 340 -21.32 -6.26 -1.15
CA LYS A 340 -22.59 -6.93 -0.90
C LYS A 340 -22.60 -7.69 0.43
N SER A 341 -21.52 -8.36 0.78
CA SER A 341 -21.43 -9.10 2.05
C SER A 341 -21.53 -8.18 3.26
N GLN A 342 -21.04 -6.93 3.14
CA GLN A 342 -21.06 -5.94 4.22
C GLN A 342 -22.36 -5.14 4.32
N THR A 343 -23.00 -4.84 3.18
CA THR A 343 -24.14 -3.90 3.11
C THR A 343 -25.46 -4.56 2.70
N GLY A 344 -25.44 -5.84 2.31
CA GLY A 344 -26.58 -6.59 1.81
C GLY A 344 -26.90 -6.33 0.33
N SER A 345 -26.28 -5.32 -0.32
CA SER A 345 -26.54 -4.96 -1.72
C SER A 345 -25.25 -4.76 -2.51
N TYR A 346 -25.30 -5.04 -3.80
CA TYR A 346 -24.19 -4.75 -4.69
C TYR A 346 -23.99 -3.23 -4.87
N PRO A 347 -22.75 -2.80 -5.24
CA PRO A 347 -22.52 -1.43 -5.69
C PRO A 347 -23.43 -1.07 -6.85
N GLY A 348 -23.90 0.18 -6.89
CA GLY A 348 -24.66 0.67 -8.04
C GLY A 348 -23.80 0.82 -9.28
N ARG A 349 -22.56 1.32 -9.12
CA ARG A 349 -21.63 1.53 -10.24
C ARG A 349 -20.17 1.49 -9.81
N LEU A 350 -19.32 0.93 -10.68
CA LEU A 350 -17.87 0.90 -10.55
C LEU A 350 -17.22 1.67 -11.72
N LEU A 351 -16.25 2.53 -11.40
CA LEU A 351 -15.50 3.33 -12.36
C LEU A 351 -14.03 2.93 -12.26
N PHE A 352 -13.43 2.42 -13.34
CA PHE A 352 -12.07 1.88 -13.32
C PHE A 352 -11.37 1.91 -14.68
N ASP A 353 -10.04 1.80 -14.65
CA ASP A 353 -9.21 1.65 -15.86
C ASP A 353 -9.43 0.27 -16.49
N GLY A 354 -9.32 0.16 -17.80
CA GLY A 354 -9.42 -1.09 -18.56
C GLY A 354 -8.36 -2.15 -18.24
N ARG A 355 -7.54 -1.93 -17.20
CA ARG A 355 -6.59 -2.91 -16.66
C ARG A 355 -7.08 -3.61 -15.40
N VAL A 356 -8.17 -3.15 -14.83
CA VAL A 356 -8.68 -3.66 -13.53
C VAL A 356 -9.41 -4.99 -13.69
N THR A 357 -9.96 -5.28 -14.89
CA THR A 357 -10.66 -6.55 -15.14
C THR A 357 -10.65 -6.92 -16.61
N THR A 358 -11.02 -8.17 -16.92
CA THR A 358 -11.21 -8.72 -18.26
C THR A 358 -12.64 -8.51 -18.76
N TYR A 359 -12.91 -8.87 -20.02
CA TYR A 359 -14.30 -8.86 -20.53
C TYR A 359 -15.19 -9.89 -19.84
N ALA A 360 -14.64 -11.04 -19.45
CA ALA A 360 -15.33 -12.00 -18.59
C ALA A 360 -15.72 -11.38 -17.24
N GLY A 361 -14.79 -10.65 -16.61
CA GLY A 361 -15.09 -9.92 -15.37
C GLY A 361 -16.13 -8.81 -15.54
N LEU A 362 -16.17 -8.12 -16.69
CA LEU A 362 -17.27 -7.19 -17.02
C LEU A 362 -18.61 -7.93 -17.15
N ASN A 363 -18.61 -9.12 -17.74
CA ASN A 363 -19.81 -9.97 -17.81
C ASN A 363 -20.28 -10.38 -16.41
N ASP A 364 -19.36 -10.78 -15.55
CA ASP A 364 -19.66 -11.13 -14.15
C ASP A 364 -20.28 -9.96 -13.38
N LEU A 365 -19.78 -8.74 -13.56
CA LEU A 365 -20.39 -7.54 -12.98
C LEU A 365 -21.80 -7.30 -13.54
N ASN A 366 -21.97 -7.47 -14.86
CA ASN A 366 -23.27 -7.30 -15.50
C ASN A 366 -24.31 -8.31 -15.00
N GLN A 367 -23.94 -9.58 -14.82
CA GLN A 367 -24.80 -10.63 -14.23
C GLN A 367 -25.20 -10.32 -12.78
N ARG A 368 -24.31 -9.66 -12.01
CA ARG A 368 -24.59 -9.16 -10.65
C ARG A 368 -25.40 -7.87 -10.63
N HIS A 369 -25.82 -7.35 -11.77
CA HIS A 369 -26.49 -6.05 -11.93
C HIS A 369 -25.68 -4.85 -11.46
N VAL A 370 -24.36 -4.97 -11.42
CA VAL A 370 -23.43 -3.87 -11.09
C VAL A 370 -23.19 -3.03 -12.34
N GLY A 371 -23.42 -1.74 -12.23
CA GLY A 371 -23.06 -0.79 -13.28
C GLY A 371 -21.55 -0.63 -13.39
N PHE A 372 -21.04 -0.40 -14.60
CA PHE A 372 -19.64 -0.05 -14.78
C PHE A 372 -19.43 1.01 -15.86
N ILE A 373 -18.37 1.79 -15.67
CA ILE A 373 -17.77 2.66 -16.69
C ILE A 373 -16.27 2.39 -16.69
N THR A 374 -15.75 1.95 -17.83
CA THR A 374 -14.32 1.66 -17.98
C THR A 374 -13.79 2.10 -19.33
N ILE A 375 -12.46 2.10 -19.53
CA ILE A 375 -11.83 2.38 -20.82
C ILE A 375 -11.47 1.06 -21.50
N ARG A 376 -11.87 0.93 -22.77
CA ARG A 376 -11.43 -0.14 -23.65
C ARG A 376 -10.03 0.13 -24.16
N ARG A 377 -9.17 -0.88 -24.13
CA ARG A 377 -7.83 -0.77 -24.73
C ARG A 377 -7.96 -0.62 -26.25
N ARG A 378 -7.24 0.35 -26.78
CA ARG A 378 -7.26 0.66 -28.21
C ARG A 378 -6.46 -0.36 -29.00
N GLY A 379 -7.08 -0.92 -30.06
CA GLY A 379 -6.39 -1.71 -31.06
C GLY A 379 -6.26 -0.93 -32.37
N ARG A 380 -5.24 -1.21 -33.17
CA ARG A 380 -5.02 -0.55 -34.48
C ARG A 380 -6.24 -0.65 -35.41
N ALA A 381 -6.94 -1.80 -35.41
CA ALA A 381 -8.13 -1.99 -36.22
C ALA A 381 -9.27 -1.07 -35.78
N MET A 382 -9.45 -0.86 -34.47
CA MET A 382 -10.46 0.06 -33.93
C MET A 382 -10.17 1.50 -34.35
N LEU A 383 -8.91 1.96 -34.22
CA LEU A 383 -8.51 3.32 -34.62
C LEU A 383 -8.77 3.54 -36.11
N ARG A 384 -8.33 2.62 -36.98
CA ARG A 384 -8.60 2.70 -38.44
C ARG A 384 -10.09 2.72 -38.77
N ARG A 385 -10.93 2.00 -38.01
CA ARG A 385 -12.38 2.04 -38.19
C ARG A 385 -12.93 3.43 -37.88
N ILE A 386 -12.49 4.02 -36.78
CA ILE A 386 -12.94 5.34 -36.34
C ILE A 386 -12.48 6.45 -37.28
N GLU A 387 -11.25 6.38 -37.81
CA GLU A 387 -10.73 7.33 -38.81
C GLU A 387 -11.56 7.36 -40.12
N ARG A 388 -12.22 6.24 -40.43
CA ARG A 388 -13.06 6.12 -41.64
C ARG A 388 -14.52 6.54 -41.43
N LEU A 389 -14.90 6.88 -40.21
CA LEU A 389 -16.27 7.32 -39.94
C LEU A 389 -16.53 8.68 -40.61
N PRO A 390 -17.71 8.83 -41.25
CA PRO A 390 -18.11 10.10 -41.83
C PRO A 390 -18.35 11.16 -40.73
N ALA A 391 -18.23 12.43 -41.10
CA ALA A 391 -18.32 13.53 -40.14
C ALA A 391 -19.68 13.63 -39.42
N ASP A 392 -20.76 13.20 -40.07
CA ASP A 392 -22.12 13.18 -39.56
C ASP A 392 -22.36 12.07 -38.52
N ALA A 393 -21.51 11.07 -38.45
CA ALA A 393 -21.53 10.04 -37.39
C ALA A 393 -21.13 10.63 -36.02
N TRP A 394 -20.45 11.77 -36.01
CA TRP A 394 -19.94 12.38 -34.78
C TRP A 394 -20.96 13.38 -34.20
N GLN A 395 -21.39 13.11 -33.00
CA GLN A 395 -22.19 14.04 -32.19
C GLN A 395 -21.28 14.95 -31.38
N ARG A 396 -21.81 16.13 -31.01
CA ARG A 396 -21.07 17.15 -30.26
C ARG A 396 -21.74 17.45 -28.93
N CYS A 397 -20.94 17.50 -27.85
CA CYS A 397 -21.43 18.03 -26.57
C CYS A 397 -20.34 18.79 -25.82
N GLN A 398 -20.75 19.54 -24.79
CA GLN A 398 -19.84 20.23 -23.89
C GLN A 398 -19.77 19.50 -22.55
N ILE A 399 -18.56 19.24 -22.09
CA ILE A 399 -18.28 18.72 -20.74
C ILE A 399 -17.66 19.81 -19.87
N THR A 400 -17.88 19.71 -18.56
CA THR A 400 -17.25 20.58 -17.57
C THR A 400 -16.01 19.88 -17.02
N GLN A 401 -14.86 20.48 -17.21
CA GLN A 401 -13.59 20.02 -16.65
C GLN A 401 -13.40 20.49 -15.21
N ALA A 402 -12.35 19.98 -14.54
CA ALA A 402 -11.86 20.53 -13.27
C ALA A 402 -11.70 22.06 -13.37
N LYS A 403 -12.02 22.79 -12.30
CA LYS A 403 -12.02 24.26 -12.23
C LYS A 403 -13.06 24.96 -13.11
N GLY A 404 -14.13 24.26 -13.51
CA GLY A 404 -15.26 24.86 -14.23
C GLY A 404 -15.01 25.18 -15.71
N LYS A 405 -13.86 24.84 -16.28
CA LYS A 405 -13.59 25.04 -17.71
C LYS A 405 -14.49 24.16 -18.56
N LYS A 406 -15.15 24.75 -19.55
CA LYS A 406 -15.93 24.00 -20.54
C LYS A 406 -15.03 23.49 -21.66
N ARG A 407 -15.24 22.25 -22.09
CA ARG A 407 -14.55 21.64 -23.24
C ARG A 407 -15.59 21.03 -24.18
N THR A 408 -15.48 21.32 -25.46
CA THR A 408 -16.24 20.65 -26.50
C THR A 408 -15.58 19.32 -26.82
N ILE A 409 -16.37 18.26 -26.86
CA ILE A 409 -15.97 16.92 -27.28
C ILE A 409 -16.86 16.46 -28.43
N HIS A 410 -16.31 15.57 -29.24
CA HIS A 410 -17.06 14.85 -30.26
C HIS A 410 -17.14 13.38 -29.86
N TYR A 411 -18.28 12.74 -30.07
CA TYR A 411 -18.45 11.36 -29.66
C TYR A 411 -19.31 10.56 -30.64
N VAL A 412 -19.08 9.25 -30.66
CA VAL A 412 -19.91 8.25 -31.33
C VAL A 412 -20.42 7.32 -30.27
N ASP A 413 -21.73 7.07 -30.26
CA ASP A 413 -22.40 6.21 -29.27
C ASP A 413 -22.92 4.97 -30.01
N GLU A 414 -22.39 3.80 -29.70
CA GLU A 414 -22.66 2.57 -30.43
C GLU A 414 -22.75 1.37 -29.48
N GLU A 415 -23.30 0.26 -29.95
CA GLU A 415 -23.26 -1.02 -29.27
C GLU A 415 -22.24 -1.94 -29.94
N VAL A 416 -21.40 -2.59 -29.12
CA VAL A 416 -20.38 -3.51 -29.57
C VAL A 416 -20.52 -4.88 -28.90
N ARG A 417 -20.05 -5.92 -29.60
CA ARG A 417 -19.86 -7.24 -28.99
C ARG A 417 -18.43 -7.35 -28.50
N LEU A 418 -18.23 -7.96 -27.36
CA LEU A 418 -16.93 -8.28 -26.79
C LEU A 418 -16.85 -9.81 -26.64
N ASP A 419 -15.65 -10.33 -26.76
CA ASP A 419 -15.36 -11.72 -26.41
C ASP A 419 -15.63 -11.91 -24.91
N ASP A 420 -16.14 -13.07 -24.52
CA ASP A 420 -16.46 -13.41 -23.11
C ASP A 420 -17.47 -12.48 -22.41
N TYR A 421 -18.26 -11.71 -23.17
CA TYR A 421 -19.34 -10.86 -22.66
C TYR A 421 -20.66 -11.23 -23.32
N GLU A 422 -21.67 -11.53 -22.53
CA GLU A 422 -22.99 -11.92 -23.01
C GLU A 422 -23.75 -10.73 -23.59
N GLY A 423 -24.16 -10.85 -24.86
CA GLY A 423 -24.91 -9.81 -25.55
C GLY A 423 -24.05 -8.68 -26.11
N LYS A 424 -24.54 -7.47 -26.02
CA LYS A 424 -23.85 -6.25 -26.47
C LYS A 424 -23.62 -5.32 -25.29
N VAL A 425 -22.55 -4.56 -25.36
CA VAL A 425 -22.20 -3.50 -24.40
C VAL A 425 -22.14 -2.17 -25.14
N ARG A 426 -22.57 -1.11 -24.49
CA ARG A 426 -22.48 0.25 -25.04
C ARG A 426 -21.04 0.73 -25.04
N GLN A 427 -20.60 1.23 -26.20
CA GLN A 427 -19.30 1.87 -26.38
C GLN A 427 -19.50 3.34 -26.78
N ILE A 428 -18.82 4.24 -26.07
CA ILE A 428 -18.81 5.66 -26.42
C ILE A 428 -17.37 6.02 -26.81
N VAL A 429 -17.20 6.33 -28.08
CA VAL A 429 -15.89 6.78 -28.63
C VAL A 429 -15.83 8.29 -28.54
N VAL A 430 -14.83 8.85 -27.88
CA VAL A 430 -14.75 10.28 -27.60
C VAL A 430 -13.44 10.85 -28.13
N ALA A 431 -13.54 11.87 -28.97
CA ALA A 431 -12.44 12.70 -29.44
C ALA A 431 -12.45 14.08 -28.77
N GLY A 432 -11.29 14.71 -28.66
CA GLY A 432 -11.18 16.06 -28.09
C GLY A 432 -10.95 16.09 -26.58
N LEU A 433 -10.57 14.96 -25.94
CA LEU A 433 -10.21 14.91 -24.51
C LEU A 433 -8.78 15.41 -24.21
N GLY A 434 -8.07 15.97 -25.21
CA GLY A 434 -6.69 16.47 -25.07
C GLY A 434 -5.62 15.46 -25.43
N ARG A 435 -6.03 14.37 -26.05
CA ARG A 435 -5.16 13.36 -26.70
C ARG A 435 -5.46 13.39 -28.18
N GLU A 436 -4.48 13.05 -29.00
CA GLU A 436 -4.65 12.93 -30.47
C GLU A 436 -5.63 11.83 -30.81
N GLU A 437 -5.48 10.67 -30.18
CA GLU A 437 -6.31 9.51 -30.41
C GLU A 437 -7.59 9.51 -29.56
N PRO A 438 -8.72 9.01 -30.11
CA PRO A 438 -9.96 8.89 -29.37
C PRO A 438 -9.86 7.96 -28.17
N THR A 439 -10.69 8.19 -27.16
CA THR A 439 -10.86 7.33 -25.98
C THR A 439 -12.15 6.51 -26.15
N PHE A 440 -12.08 5.22 -25.85
CA PHE A 440 -13.20 4.30 -25.95
C PHE A 440 -13.71 3.96 -24.57
N PHE A 441 -14.89 4.44 -24.21
CA PHE A 441 -15.56 4.09 -22.96
C PHE A 441 -16.46 2.89 -23.19
N LEU A 442 -16.51 1.97 -22.22
CA LEU A 442 -17.49 0.90 -22.14
C LEU A 442 -18.36 1.12 -20.91
N CYS A 443 -19.68 0.96 -21.06
CA CYS A 443 -20.63 1.00 -19.97
C CYS A 443 -21.82 0.06 -20.26
N ASN A 444 -22.43 -0.48 -19.19
CA ASN A 444 -23.60 -1.36 -19.31
C ASN A 444 -24.92 -0.65 -18.96
N ASP A 445 -24.92 0.69 -18.93
CA ASP A 445 -26.10 1.54 -18.68
C ASP A 445 -26.87 1.22 -17.37
N ARG A 446 -26.15 0.72 -16.36
CA ARG A 446 -26.75 0.43 -15.04
C ARG A 446 -26.26 1.44 -13.98
N PRO A 447 -27.00 1.73 -12.92
CA PRO A 447 -28.42 1.37 -12.70
C PRO A 447 -29.40 2.06 -13.67
N LEU A 448 -28.99 3.15 -14.28
CA LEU A 448 -29.78 3.93 -15.25
C LEU A 448 -28.89 4.31 -16.44
N ARG A 449 -29.52 4.40 -17.63
CA ARG A 449 -28.84 4.85 -18.84
C ARG A 449 -28.48 6.34 -18.70
N GLN A 450 -27.20 6.63 -18.91
CA GLN A 450 -26.65 7.97 -18.89
C GLN A 450 -26.45 8.50 -20.31
N THR A 451 -26.46 9.82 -20.47
CA THR A 451 -25.98 10.45 -21.70
C THR A 451 -24.47 10.25 -21.86
N ALA A 452 -23.96 10.33 -23.08
CA ALA A 452 -22.51 10.25 -23.32
C ALA A 452 -21.73 11.32 -22.52
N ARG A 453 -22.30 12.49 -22.35
CA ARG A 453 -21.76 13.56 -21.53
C ARG A 453 -21.58 13.14 -20.06
N GLU A 454 -22.63 12.54 -19.47
CA GLU A 454 -22.60 12.09 -18.07
C GLU A 454 -21.60 10.99 -17.87
N VAL A 455 -21.53 9.99 -18.78
CA VAL A 455 -20.53 8.90 -18.72
C VAL A 455 -19.11 9.46 -18.71
N VAL A 456 -18.80 10.42 -19.59
CA VAL A 456 -17.46 11.05 -19.66
C VAL A 456 -17.17 11.87 -18.41
N GLN A 457 -18.16 12.60 -17.89
CA GLN A 457 -17.99 13.42 -16.67
C GLN A 457 -17.82 12.53 -15.42
N ASP A 458 -18.61 11.47 -15.29
CA ASP A 458 -18.50 10.53 -14.17
C ASP A 458 -17.14 9.81 -14.21
N TYR A 459 -16.70 9.36 -15.39
CA TYR A 459 -15.39 8.74 -15.51
C TYR A 459 -14.25 9.72 -15.17
N ALA A 460 -14.38 11.00 -15.51
CA ALA A 460 -13.38 12.01 -15.16
C ALA A 460 -13.24 12.17 -13.63
N GLN A 461 -14.28 11.83 -12.85
CA GLN A 461 -14.21 11.82 -11.39
C GLN A 461 -13.34 10.68 -10.84
N ARG A 462 -13.06 9.62 -11.62
CA ARG A 462 -12.08 8.58 -11.24
C ARG A 462 -10.71 9.17 -10.88
N ASN A 463 -10.31 10.28 -11.49
CA ASN A 463 -9.08 10.98 -11.12
C ASN A 463 -9.03 11.40 -9.64
N LEU A 464 -10.17 11.37 -8.93
CA LEU A 464 -10.21 11.65 -7.49
C LEU A 464 -9.53 10.55 -6.67
N VAL A 465 -9.58 9.28 -7.12
CA VAL A 465 -8.86 8.20 -6.44
C VAL A 465 -7.35 8.38 -6.61
N GLU A 466 -6.89 8.77 -7.79
CA GLU A 466 -5.47 9.07 -8.04
C GLU A 466 -4.97 10.23 -7.16
N ASN A 467 -5.79 11.28 -7.00
CA ASN A 467 -5.48 12.39 -6.11
C ASN A 467 -5.43 11.97 -4.64
N SER A 468 -6.36 11.13 -4.20
CA SER A 468 -6.37 10.59 -2.83
C SER A 468 -5.16 9.71 -2.56
N LEU A 469 -4.81 8.83 -3.50
CA LEU A 469 -3.58 8.04 -3.42
C LEU A 469 -2.33 8.94 -3.39
N GLY A 470 -2.30 10.00 -4.19
CA GLY A 470 -1.25 11.03 -4.16
C GLY A 470 -1.12 11.71 -2.79
N GLU A 471 -2.23 12.04 -2.13
CA GLU A 471 -2.26 12.57 -0.77
C GLU A 471 -1.74 11.55 0.25
N GLN A 472 -2.13 10.28 0.13
CA GLN A 472 -1.65 9.19 0.99
C GLN A 472 -0.15 8.93 0.81
N ILE A 473 0.35 8.98 -0.41
CA ILE A 473 1.78 8.87 -0.70
C ILE A 473 2.54 10.04 -0.08
N SER A 474 2.06 11.26 -0.26
CA SER A 474 2.79 12.46 0.15
C SER A 474 2.80 12.69 1.66
N PHE A 475 1.71 12.39 2.36
CA PHE A 475 1.58 12.64 3.80
C PHE A 475 1.75 11.39 4.66
N PHE A 476 1.11 10.28 4.31
CA PHE A 476 1.22 9.03 5.07
C PHE A 476 2.35 8.12 4.58
N HIS A 477 3.09 8.56 3.56
CA HIS A 477 4.25 7.85 3.01
C HIS A 477 3.96 6.42 2.56
N LEU A 478 2.83 6.22 1.89
CA LEU A 478 2.38 4.91 1.40
C LEU A 478 3.42 4.23 0.47
N ASP A 479 4.30 5.01 -0.18
CA ASP A 479 5.39 4.51 -1.03
C ASP A 479 6.65 4.06 -0.25
N CYS A 480 6.65 4.21 1.07
CA CYS A 480 7.75 3.82 1.94
C CYS A 480 7.48 2.45 2.55
N LEU A 481 7.67 1.39 1.76
CA LEU A 481 7.52 0.02 2.27
C LEU A 481 8.39 -0.22 3.50
N SER A 482 7.75 -0.76 4.53
CA SER A 482 8.40 -1.21 5.76
C SER A 482 8.82 -2.68 5.71
N SER A 483 8.31 -3.45 4.74
CA SER A 483 8.48 -4.89 4.64
C SER A 483 8.40 -5.39 3.20
N ASP A 484 8.99 -6.55 2.93
CA ASP A 484 8.84 -7.34 1.70
C ASP A 484 7.66 -8.33 1.78
N VAL A 485 6.97 -8.37 2.91
CA VAL A 485 5.81 -9.23 3.17
C VAL A 485 4.52 -8.48 2.86
N ARG A 486 3.73 -9.00 1.91
CA ARG A 486 2.49 -8.33 1.46
C ARG A 486 1.50 -8.07 2.59
N LEU A 487 1.28 -9.02 3.50
CA LEU A 487 0.38 -8.82 4.64
C LEU A 487 0.82 -7.70 5.59
N ASN A 488 2.14 -7.50 5.75
CA ASN A 488 2.64 -6.38 6.56
C ASN A 488 2.40 -5.04 5.86
N VAL A 489 2.51 -5.03 4.53
CA VAL A 489 2.18 -3.86 3.71
C VAL A 489 0.68 -3.59 3.76
N ASP A 490 -0.14 -4.64 3.72
CA ASP A 490 -1.60 -4.56 3.84
C ASP A 490 -2.04 -3.97 5.18
N PHE A 491 -1.39 -4.38 6.28
CA PHE A 491 -1.62 -3.77 7.59
C PHE A 491 -1.23 -2.28 7.61
N ASP A 492 -0.08 -1.91 7.06
CA ASP A 492 0.35 -0.51 6.99
C ASP A 492 -0.57 0.34 6.10
N LEU A 493 -1.04 -0.23 5.00
CA LEU A 493 -2.07 0.37 4.13
C LEU A 493 -3.38 0.57 4.90
N THR A 494 -3.80 -0.41 5.69
CA THR A 494 -5.00 -0.32 6.54
C THR A 494 -4.92 0.84 7.53
N LEU A 495 -3.81 0.97 8.24
CA LEU A 495 -3.58 2.12 9.13
C LEU A 495 -3.60 3.45 8.38
N THR A 496 -3.10 3.47 7.14
CA THR A 496 -3.14 4.65 6.28
C THR A 496 -4.57 5.02 5.88
N VAL A 497 -5.40 4.02 5.53
CA VAL A 497 -6.82 4.21 5.22
C VAL A 497 -7.58 4.77 6.43
N VAL A 498 -7.34 4.22 7.61
CA VAL A 498 -7.97 4.71 8.85
C VAL A 498 -7.52 6.13 9.18
N ALA A 499 -6.23 6.42 9.05
CA ALA A 499 -5.72 7.78 9.27
C ALA A 499 -6.31 8.78 8.27
N ASP A 500 -6.45 8.41 6.98
CA ASP A 500 -7.10 9.25 5.97
C ASP A 500 -8.58 9.51 6.30
N LEU A 501 -9.31 8.47 6.75
CA LEU A 501 -10.68 8.58 7.20
C LEU A 501 -10.81 9.59 8.36
N LEU A 502 -9.93 9.51 9.35
CA LEU A 502 -9.91 10.42 10.50
C LEU A 502 -9.57 11.87 10.08
N TYR A 503 -8.61 12.05 9.17
CA TYR A 503 -8.27 13.39 8.66
C TYR A 503 -9.39 14.00 7.83
N ARG A 504 -10.11 13.22 7.02
CA ARG A 504 -11.27 13.69 6.25
C ARG A 504 -12.41 14.10 7.17
N GLY A 505 -12.75 13.25 8.13
CA GLY A 505 -13.79 13.58 9.09
C GLY A 505 -13.43 14.78 9.98
N LEU A 506 -12.16 14.98 10.34
CA LEU A 506 -11.72 16.21 11.00
C LEU A 506 -11.86 17.41 10.06
N ALA A 507 -11.38 17.31 8.82
CA ALA A 507 -11.43 18.38 7.83
C ALA A 507 -12.88 18.85 7.54
N GLU A 508 -13.82 17.92 7.39
CA GLU A 508 -15.25 18.20 7.14
C GLU A 508 -15.88 19.08 8.24
N ARG A 509 -15.40 18.97 9.48
CA ARG A 509 -15.85 19.80 10.61
C ARG A 509 -15.23 21.21 10.61
N LEU A 510 -14.13 21.42 9.90
CA LEU A 510 -13.35 22.67 9.95
C LEU A 510 -13.78 23.62 8.84
N LYS A 511 -14.56 24.63 9.18
CA LYS A 511 -15.07 25.64 8.21
C LYS A 511 -13.92 26.26 7.40
N GLY A 512 -14.02 26.14 6.06
CA GLY A 512 -13.01 26.58 5.11
C GLY A 512 -11.85 25.61 4.88
N PHE A 513 -11.93 24.42 5.48
CA PHE A 513 -10.95 23.33 5.32
C PHE A 513 -11.60 21.98 4.95
N GLU A 514 -12.89 21.96 4.62
CA GLU A 514 -13.70 20.74 4.38
C GLU A 514 -13.10 19.83 3.31
N ARG A 515 -12.34 20.42 2.38
CA ARG A 515 -11.64 19.71 1.30
C ARG A 515 -10.11 19.79 1.41
N ALA A 516 -9.60 20.16 2.58
CA ALA A 516 -8.16 20.28 2.78
C ALA A 516 -7.51 18.89 2.80
N SER A 517 -6.30 18.81 2.23
CA SER A 517 -5.49 17.60 2.29
C SER A 517 -5.05 17.29 3.73
N PRO A 518 -4.79 16.02 4.08
CA PRO A 518 -4.27 15.63 5.39
C PRO A 518 -3.05 16.44 5.82
N HIS A 519 -2.11 16.70 4.90
CA HIS A 519 -0.94 17.54 5.17
C HIS A 519 -1.30 18.96 5.59
N LYS A 520 -2.31 19.57 4.93
CA LYS A 520 -2.77 20.93 5.29
C LYS A 520 -3.44 20.95 6.66
N VAL A 521 -4.28 19.95 6.96
CA VAL A 521 -4.95 19.80 8.26
C VAL A 521 -3.91 19.57 9.36
N PHE A 522 -2.93 18.68 9.13
CA PHE A 522 -1.83 18.43 10.05
C PHE A 522 -1.11 19.71 10.41
N ARG A 523 -0.55 20.42 9.43
CA ARG A 523 0.23 21.65 9.66
C ARG A 523 -0.54 22.76 10.36
N LYS A 524 -1.85 22.85 10.14
CA LYS A 524 -2.66 23.94 10.67
C LYS A 524 -3.25 23.65 12.04
N PHE A 525 -3.55 22.39 12.34
CA PHE A 525 -4.33 22.00 13.51
C PHE A 525 -3.68 20.92 14.37
N VAL A 526 -3.16 19.85 13.77
CA VAL A 526 -2.69 18.65 14.50
C VAL A 526 -1.25 18.79 14.99
N ASP A 527 -0.38 19.39 14.20
CA ASP A 527 1.02 19.65 14.57
C ASP A 527 1.10 20.75 15.66
N THR A 528 0.80 20.39 16.89
CA THR A 528 0.76 21.34 18.01
C THR A 528 1.17 20.68 19.32
N THR A 529 1.89 21.44 20.13
CA THR A 529 2.26 21.09 21.50
C THR A 529 1.11 21.38 22.46
N GLY A 530 1.21 20.89 23.68
CA GLY A 530 0.25 21.18 24.73
C GLY A 530 0.67 20.64 26.09
N THR A 531 -0.22 20.82 27.06
CA THR A 531 -0.09 20.25 28.41
C THR A 531 -1.27 19.34 28.70
N VAL A 532 -1.00 18.27 29.42
CA VAL A 532 -2.00 17.31 29.88
C VAL A 532 -2.05 17.36 31.40
N GLU A 533 -3.24 17.46 31.94
CA GLU A 533 -3.52 17.40 33.36
C GLU A 533 -4.52 16.27 33.63
N ILE A 534 -4.14 15.32 34.48
CA ILE A 534 -5.00 14.18 34.87
C ILE A 534 -5.75 14.57 36.12
N GLY A 535 -7.06 14.85 36.00
CA GLY A 535 -7.97 15.11 37.11
C GLY A 535 -8.66 13.83 37.58
N GLU A 536 -9.44 13.94 38.64
CA GLU A 536 -10.21 12.81 39.18
C GLU A 536 -11.30 12.33 38.21
N GLU A 537 -12.08 13.25 37.66
CA GLU A 537 -13.24 12.96 36.82
C GLU A 537 -12.96 13.11 35.33
N GLN A 538 -11.95 13.90 34.94
CA GLN A 538 -11.64 14.22 33.55
C GLN A 538 -10.14 14.40 33.32
N ILE A 539 -9.72 14.27 32.08
CA ILE A 539 -8.35 14.59 31.63
C ILE A 539 -8.43 15.89 30.83
N ARG A 540 -7.65 16.90 31.21
CA ARG A 540 -7.59 18.15 30.48
C ARG A 540 -6.37 18.14 29.52
N VAL A 541 -6.61 18.38 28.25
CA VAL A 541 -5.57 18.57 27.24
C VAL A 541 -5.65 20.00 26.74
N ARG A 542 -4.72 20.85 27.17
CA ARG A 542 -4.62 22.24 26.72
C ARG A 542 -3.66 22.32 25.55
N LEU A 543 -4.18 22.69 24.38
CA LEU A 543 -3.36 22.89 23.18
C LEU A 543 -2.66 24.25 23.26
N ALA A 544 -1.53 24.38 22.57
CA ALA A 544 -0.84 25.66 22.44
C ALA A 544 -1.70 26.68 21.67
N LYS A 545 -1.52 27.96 22.01
CA LYS A 545 -2.22 29.06 21.31
C LYS A 545 -1.74 29.16 19.87
N ARG A 546 -2.65 29.05 18.91
CA ARG A 546 -2.37 29.14 17.48
C ARG A 546 -3.45 29.97 16.76
N ALA A 547 -3.08 30.59 15.65
CA ALA A 547 -3.97 31.43 14.84
C ALA A 547 -5.23 30.68 14.33
N HIS A 548 -5.19 29.37 14.27
CA HIS A 548 -6.32 28.54 13.78
C HIS A 548 -7.18 27.96 14.91
N ASN A 549 -6.87 28.17 16.20
CA ASN A 549 -7.69 27.69 17.31
C ASN A 549 -9.15 28.17 17.24
N PRO A 550 -9.47 29.41 16.77
CA PRO A 550 -10.85 29.82 16.58
C PRO A 550 -11.66 28.91 15.64
N VAL A 551 -11.02 28.33 14.62
CA VAL A 551 -11.68 27.37 13.68
C VAL A 551 -12.03 26.08 14.42
N LEU A 552 -11.13 25.57 15.28
CA LEU A 552 -11.40 24.40 16.10
C LEU A 552 -12.55 24.65 17.10
N LYS A 553 -12.60 25.85 17.71
CA LYS A 553 -13.69 26.26 18.61
C LYS A 553 -15.03 26.30 17.84
N ALA A 554 -15.04 26.93 16.66
CA ALA A 554 -16.24 27.01 15.82
C ALA A 554 -16.72 25.63 15.33
N ALA A 555 -15.83 24.66 15.19
CA ALA A 555 -16.13 23.28 14.85
C ALA A 555 -16.67 22.45 16.04
N GLY A 556 -16.81 23.06 17.24
CA GLY A 556 -17.23 22.35 18.46
C GLY A 556 -16.22 21.33 18.97
N LEU A 557 -14.93 21.54 18.67
CA LEU A 557 -13.86 20.65 19.16
C LEU A 557 -13.29 21.09 20.51
N ALA A 558 -13.60 22.32 20.94
CA ALA A 558 -13.34 22.76 22.31
C ALA A 558 -14.43 22.20 23.22
N GLY A 559 -14.04 21.55 24.31
CA GLY A 559 -14.98 21.02 25.29
C GLY A 559 -14.71 19.58 25.66
N LEU A 560 -15.66 19.00 26.38
CA LEU A 560 -15.58 17.66 26.93
C LEU A 560 -15.97 16.63 25.84
N THR A 561 -15.17 15.58 25.69
CA THR A 561 -15.53 14.42 24.85
C THR A 561 -16.55 13.54 25.59
N SER A 562 -17.12 12.56 24.89
CA SER A 562 -17.72 11.40 25.54
C SER A 562 -16.65 10.64 26.37
N PRO A 563 -17.06 9.82 27.36
CA PRO A 563 -16.13 8.97 28.09
C PRO A 563 -15.23 8.15 27.16
N VAL A 564 -13.93 8.15 27.44
CA VAL A 564 -12.93 7.44 26.62
C VAL A 564 -12.63 6.08 27.26
N PRO A 565 -13.06 4.95 26.68
CA PRO A 565 -12.96 3.63 27.31
C PRO A 565 -11.53 3.27 27.72
N TRP A 566 -10.54 3.54 26.88
CA TRP A 566 -9.14 3.21 27.14
C TRP A 566 -8.41 4.19 28.06
N LEU A 567 -9.11 5.22 28.54
CA LEU A 567 -8.64 6.15 29.55
C LEU A 567 -9.47 6.01 30.84
N GLY A 568 -9.85 4.78 31.18
CA GLY A 568 -10.62 4.48 32.40
C GLY A 568 -12.03 5.06 32.39
N GLY A 569 -12.60 5.30 31.21
CA GLY A 569 -13.91 5.93 31.06
C GLY A 569 -13.93 7.44 31.35
N ARG A 570 -12.77 8.07 31.57
CA ARG A 570 -12.71 9.52 31.78
C ARG A 570 -12.89 10.27 30.48
N PRO A 571 -13.73 11.29 30.43
CA PRO A 571 -13.80 12.19 29.31
C PRO A 571 -12.54 13.06 29.23
N VAL A 572 -12.22 13.51 27.99
CA VAL A 572 -11.10 14.43 27.74
C VAL A 572 -11.65 15.82 27.47
N LEU A 573 -11.21 16.81 28.23
CA LEU A 573 -11.50 18.22 27.98
C LEU A 573 -10.44 18.79 27.06
N LEU A 574 -10.83 19.13 25.83
CA LEU A 574 -9.98 19.84 24.88
C LEU A 574 -10.06 21.34 25.18
N ASP A 575 -9.01 21.87 25.80
CA ASP A 575 -8.88 23.29 26.15
C ASP A 575 -8.08 23.99 25.03
N LEU A 576 -8.76 24.90 24.33
CA LEU A 576 -8.21 25.68 23.20
C LEU A 576 -8.10 27.15 23.62
N PRO A 577 -6.93 27.68 23.94
CA PRO A 577 -6.73 29.05 24.36
C PRO A 577 -7.00 30.09 23.24
#